data_2d06556f91535e1319f5f798e52ea853
#
_entry.id   2d06556f91535e1319f5f798e52ea853
#
_cell.length_a   1.000
_cell.length_b   1.000
_cell.length_c   1.000
_cell.angle_alpha   90.00
_cell.angle_beta   90.00
_cell.angle_gamma   90.00
#
_symmetry.space_group_name_H-M   'P 1'
#
loop_
_entity.id
_entity.type
_entity.pdbx_description
1 polymer ?
#
loop_
_entity_poly.entity_id
_entity_poly.type
_entity_poly.pdbx_seq_one_letter_code
_entity_poly.pdbx_strand_id
1 'polypeptide(L)'
;AIRSLDIDKDLGYAGKYSTWTDEEVRALLAEPTDDRLFAIYQALKRGMASDEISRVTGIHPYFLYRIENIIAMEKEIVAAGKAAGQAAKSHDSFIDGETLRKAKRTGFTDEQIAALIGRSREEVCDLRTALGIIPTYKMVDTCAAEFEAKTPYYYSSYDTQCELVPSDRQKVLILGSGPIRIGQGIEFDYCTV
;
A
#
# COMPACT_ATOMS: atom_id res chain seq x y z
N ALA A 1 -3.21 -3.04 3.30
CA ALA A 1 -4.16 -3.07 4.42
C ALA A 1 -5.34 -2.12 4.20
N ILE A 2 -5.13 -0.80 4.01
CA ILE A 2 -6.24 0.18 3.89
C ILE A 2 -7.14 -0.12 2.70
N ARG A 3 -6.59 -0.45 1.55
CA ARG A 3 -7.38 -0.84 0.37
C ARG A 3 -8.18 -2.13 0.55
N SER A 4 -7.71 -3.05 1.41
CA SER A 4 -8.45 -4.29 1.71
C SER A 4 -9.72 -4.05 2.52
N LEU A 5 -9.94 -2.85 3.05
CA LEU A 5 -11.20 -2.48 3.69
C LEU A 5 -12.34 -2.29 2.67
N ASP A 6 -12.01 -2.19 1.37
CA ASP A 6 -12.97 -2.06 0.27
C ASP A 6 -13.98 -0.93 0.50
N ILE A 7 -13.47 0.21 0.97
CA ILE A 7 -14.25 1.40 1.28
C ILE A 7 -14.08 2.52 0.25
N ASP A 8 -13.47 2.18 -0.90
CA ASP A 8 -13.17 3.12 -1.99
C ASP A 8 -12.35 4.35 -1.56
N LYS A 9 -11.51 4.17 -0.52
CA LYS A 9 -10.73 5.24 0.10
C LYS A 9 -9.25 4.87 0.07
N ASP A 10 -8.42 5.76 -0.47
CA ASP A 10 -6.96 5.68 -0.38
C ASP A 10 -6.43 6.68 0.65
N LEU A 11 -5.25 6.41 1.23
CA LEU A 11 -4.51 7.43 1.97
C LEU A 11 -4.08 8.51 0.99
N GLY A 12 -4.86 9.44 0.85
CA GLY A 12 -4.88 10.81 0.52
C GLY A 12 -3.89 11.47 -0.42
N TYR A 13 -3.49 10.92 -1.55
CA TYR A 13 -2.83 11.78 -2.54
C TYR A 13 -3.84 12.58 -3.41
N ALA A 14 -5.07 12.14 -3.53
CA ALA A 14 -6.12 12.90 -4.23
C ALA A 14 -7.47 12.59 -3.61
N GLY A 15 -8.20 13.59 -3.16
CA GLY A 15 -9.58 13.38 -2.79
C GLY A 15 -10.07 14.18 -1.58
N LYS A 16 -11.25 13.79 -1.13
CA LYS A 16 -12.06 14.37 -0.07
C LYS A 16 -11.27 14.79 1.18
N TYR A 17 -10.26 14.03 1.57
CA TYR A 17 -9.52 14.26 2.82
C TYR A 17 -8.50 15.39 2.77
N SER A 18 -8.03 15.76 1.59
CA SER A 18 -7.09 16.89 1.41
C SER A 18 -7.75 18.25 1.60
N THR A 19 -9.08 18.32 1.52
CA THR A 19 -9.86 19.54 1.64
C THR A 19 -10.26 19.88 3.08
N TRP A 20 -10.03 18.98 4.03
CA TRP A 20 -10.33 19.23 5.43
C TRP A 20 -9.52 20.41 6.00
N THR A 21 -10.16 21.23 6.79
CA THR A 21 -9.48 22.27 7.58
C THR A 21 -8.69 21.68 8.74
N ASP A 22 -7.82 22.44 9.35
CA ASP A 22 -7.05 21.98 10.51
C ASP A 22 -7.96 21.70 11.73
N GLU A 23 -9.07 22.46 11.86
CA GLU A 23 -10.08 22.25 12.88
C GLU A 23 -10.81 20.92 12.67
N GLU A 24 -11.21 20.61 11.43
CA GLU A 24 -11.85 19.35 11.09
C GLU A 24 -10.92 18.16 11.35
N VAL A 25 -9.65 18.27 10.97
CA VAL A 25 -8.65 17.22 11.24
C VAL A 25 -8.51 17.01 12.76
N ARG A 26 -8.42 18.08 13.56
CA ARG A 26 -8.32 17.96 15.02
C ARG A 26 -9.58 17.34 15.65
N ALA A 27 -10.76 17.69 15.18
CA ALA A 27 -12.00 17.10 15.64
C ALA A 27 -12.06 15.60 15.34
N LEU A 28 -11.70 15.19 14.12
CA LEU A 28 -11.65 13.78 13.71
C LEU A 28 -10.55 12.97 14.42
N LEU A 29 -9.49 13.59 14.89
CA LEU A 29 -8.50 12.91 15.75
C LEU A 29 -9.08 12.61 17.14
N ALA A 30 -9.87 13.52 17.71
CA ALA A 30 -10.46 13.34 19.03
C ALA A 30 -11.56 12.28 19.04
N GLU A 31 -12.35 12.19 17.97
CA GLU A 31 -13.49 11.26 17.87
C GLU A 31 -13.12 9.97 17.10
N PRO A 32 -13.35 8.76 17.68
CA PRO A 32 -13.00 7.49 17.03
C PRO A 32 -14.04 7.09 15.95
N THR A 33 -13.90 7.66 14.77
CA THR A 33 -14.70 7.34 13.59
C THR A 33 -13.88 6.51 12.57
N ASP A 34 -14.53 6.02 11.51
CA ASP A 34 -13.87 5.35 10.37
C ASP A 34 -12.99 6.30 9.56
N ASP A 35 -13.20 7.62 9.66
CA ASP A 35 -12.36 8.63 9.02
C ASP A 35 -11.09 8.98 9.83
N ARG A 36 -10.98 8.55 11.09
CA ARG A 36 -9.83 8.89 11.98
C ARG A 36 -8.48 8.51 11.37
N LEU A 37 -8.36 7.37 10.68
CA LEU A 37 -7.12 6.95 10.05
C LEU A 37 -6.64 7.95 9.00
N PHE A 38 -7.56 8.49 8.21
CA PHE A 38 -7.26 9.49 7.19
C PHE A 38 -6.95 10.85 7.82
N ALA A 39 -7.59 11.19 8.93
CA ALA A 39 -7.27 12.39 9.70
C ALA A 39 -5.84 12.32 10.29
N ILE A 40 -5.42 11.16 10.80
CA ILE A 40 -4.04 10.93 11.26
C ILE A 40 -3.04 11.16 10.11
N TYR A 41 -3.30 10.60 8.93
CA TYR A 41 -2.44 10.81 7.76
C TYR A 41 -2.36 12.30 7.38
N GLN A 42 -3.49 13.02 7.36
CA GLN A 42 -3.50 14.45 7.05
C GLN A 42 -2.77 15.28 8.13
N ALA A 43 -2.95 14.97 9.42
CA ALA A 43 -2.26 15.62 10.51
C ALA A 43 -0.73 15.49 10.41
N LEU A 44 -0.24 14.25 10.21
CA LEU A 44 1.18 13.97 10.00
C LEU A 44 1.73 14.66 8.75
N LYS A 45 0.99 14.62 7.66
CA LYS A 45 1.38 15.27 6.38
C LYS A 45 1.52 16.79 6.52
N ARG A 46 0.72 17.41 7.39
CA ARG A 46 0.76 18.85 7.74
C ARG A 46 1.77 19.18 8.83
N GLY A 47 2.48 18.20 9.39
CA GLY A 47 3.56 18.39 10.33
C GLY A 47 3.15 18.37 11.81
N MET A 48 1.94 17.88 12.15
CA MET A 48 1.59 17.60 13.54
C MET A 48 2.50 16.50 14.11
N ALA A 49 3.03 16.68 15.30
CA ALA A 49 3.92 15.72 15.93
C ALA A 49 3.18 14.40 16.27
N SER A 50 3.83 13.27 16.01
CA SER A 50 3.27 11.95 16.32
C SER A 50 2.94 11.78 17.81
N ASP A 51 3.73 12.37 18.71
CA ASP A 51 3.44 12.35 20.16
C ASP A 51 2.15 13.11 20.52
N GLU A 52 1.86 14.22 19.83
CA GLU A 52 0.62 14.96 20.01
C GLU A 52 -0.57 14.10 19.53
N ILE A 53 -0.46 13.49 18.35
CA ILE A 53 -1.49 12.61 17.81
C ILE A 53 -1.71 11.40 18.72
N SER A 54 -0.64 10.76 19.20
CA SER A 54 -0.72 9.64 20.14
C SER A 54 -1.47 10.02 21.43
N ARG A 55 -1.20 11.20 21.96
CA ARG A 55 -1.85 11.70 23.19
C ARG A 55 -3.33 11.96 23.00
N VAL A 56 -3.72 12.51 21.85
CA VAL A 56 -5.13 12.82 21.54
C VAL A 56 -5.92 11.56 21.22
N THR A 57 -5.32 10.64 20.45
CA THR A 57 -6.04 9.48 19.91
C THR A 57 -5.93 8.23 20.78
N GLY A 58 -4.93 8.15 21.66
CA GLY A 58 -4.57 6.93 22.38
C GLY A 58 -3.88 5.87 21.51
N ILE A 59 -3.61 6.17 20.25
CA ILE A 59 -2.96 5.23 19.32
C ILE A 59 -1.48 5.14 19.61
N HIS A 60 -0.97 3.92 19.71
CA HIS A 60 0.43 3.67 20.01
C HIS A 60 1.36 4.24 18.92
N PRO A 61 2.48 4.90 19.27
CA PRO A 61 3.41 5.55 18.34
C PRO A 61 3.91 4.66 17.21
N TYR A 62 4.01 3.36 17.43
CA TYR A 62 4.41 2.40 16.38
C TYR A 62 3.54 2.50 15.10
N PHE A 63 2.21 2.64 15.26
CA PHE A 63 1.32 2.75 14.10
C PHE A 63 1.46 4.10 13.41
N LEU A 64 1.67 5.15 14.18
CA LEU A 64 1.91 6.50 13.64
C LEU A 64 3.22 6.52 12.83
N TYR A 65 4.28 5.94 13.36
CA TYR A 65 5.55 5.77 12.64
C TYR A 65 5.38 5.03 11.31
N ARG A 66 4.49 4.02 11.24
CA ARG A 66 4.21 3.33 9.97
C ARG A 66 3.55 4.23 8.94
N ILE A 67 2.70 5.15 9.38
CA ILE A 67 2.07 6.14 8.49
C ILE A 67 3.09 7.20 8.06
N GLU A 68 3.98 7.64 8.96
CA GLU A 68 5.09 8.55 8.63
C GLU A 68 6.00 7.95 7.53
N ASN A 69 6.28 6.66 7.58
CA ASN A 69 7.06 5.97 6.55
C ASN A 69 6.36 5.99 5.17
N ILE A 70 5.03 5.88 5.14
CA ILE A 70 4.25 6.02 3.89
C ILE A 70 4.37 7.46 3.36
N ILE A 71 4.24 8.46 4.22
CA ILE A 71 4.38 9.87 3.84
C ILE A 71 5.80 10.19 3.35
N ALA A 72 6.81 9.63 4.02
CA ALA A 72 8.20 9.79 3.58
C ALA A 72 8.44 9.19 2.20
N MET A 73 7.90 7.99 1.94
CA MET A 73 7.98 7.34 0.63
C MET A 73 7.24 8.13 -0.46
N GLU A 74 6.08 8.70 -0.15
CA GLU A 74 5.34 9.59 -1.07
C GLU A 74 6.21 10.78 -1.50
N LYS A 75 6.88 11.42 -0.54
CA LYS A 75 7.80 12.53 -0.83
C LYS A 75 8.99 12.09 -1.69
N GLU A 76 9.52 10.90 -1.42
CA GLU A 76 10.64 10.33 -2.18
C GLU A 76 10.23 10.05 -3.64
N ILE A 77 9.04 9.48 -3.87
CA ILE A 77 8.49 9.24 -5.22
C ILE A 77 8.35 10.57 -5.98
N VAL A 78 7.76 11.59 -5.35
CA VAL A 78 7.58 12.91 -5.98
C VAL A 78 8.93 13.56 -6.30
N ALA A 79 9.91 13.45 -5.41
CA ALA A 79 11.25 13.99 -5.63
C ALA A 79 11.96 13.30 -6.79
N ALA A 80 11.88 11.97 -6.86
CA ALA A 80 12.46 11.16 -7.93
C ALA A 80 11.83 11.49 -9.29
N GLY A 81 10.50 11.62 -9.36
CA GLY A 81 9.79 12.02 -10.57
C GLY A 81 10.20 13.42 -11.07
N LYS A 82 10.37 14.38 -10.16
CA LYS A 82 10.85 15.73 -10.52
C LYS A 82 12.30 15.72 -11.01
N ALA A 83 13.17 14.98 -10.36
CA ALA A 83 14.58 14.86 -10.74
C ALA A 83 14.73 14.22 -12.13
N ALA A 84 13.99 13.17 -12.42
CA ALA A 84 13.94 12.54 -13.73
C ALA A 84 13.41 13.49 -14.81
N GLY A 85 12.35 14.24 -14.54
CA GLY A 85 11.80 15.25 -15.47
C GLY A 85 12.79 16.37 -15.81
N GLN A 86 13.69 16.73 -14.91
CA GLN A 86 14.75 17.73 -15.15
C GLN A 86 15.96 17.16 -15.90
N ALA A 87 16.25 15.86 -15.71
CA ALA A 87 17.38 15.18 -16.33
C ALA A 87 17.08 14.62 -17.73
N ALA A 88 15.79 14.57 -18.11
CA ALA A 88 15.36 13.85 -19.30
C ALA A 88 15.74 14.57 -20.61
N LYS A 89 16.89 14.16 -21.15
CA LYS A 89 17.15 14.12 -22.60
C LYS A 89 16.74 12.78 -23.23
N SER A 90 16.29 11.80 -22.42
CA SER A 90 15.80 10.50 -22.89
C SER A 90 14.45 10.16 -22.24
N HIS A 91 13.50 9.69 -23.03
CA HIS A 91 12.14 9.36 -22.65
C HIS A 91 12.03 8.09 -21.77
N ASP A 92 13.14 7.45 -21.41
CA ASP A 92 13.15 6.05 -21.00
C ASP A 92 13.06 5.79 -19.47
N SER A 93 13.22 6.82 -18.62
CA SER A 93 13.07 6.58 -17.17
C SER A 93 12.60 7.84 -16.45
N PHE A 94 11.36 7.85 -16.03
CA PHE A 94 10.72 8.93 -15.27
C PHE A 94 10.78 8.72 -13.75
N ILE A 95 11.33 7.60 -13.31
CA ILE A 95 11.66 7.26 -11.92
C ILE A 95 12.75 6.17 -11.93
N ASP A 96 13.69 6.22 -11.02
CA ASP A 96 14.72 5.18 -10.94
C ASP A 96 14.17 3.86 -10.37
N GLY A 97 14.81 2.75 -10.77
CA GLY A 97 14.36 1.41 -10.41
C GLY A 97 14.44 1.08 -8.92
N GLU A 98 15.35 1.72 -8.18
CA GLU A 98 15.49 1.52 -6.73
C GLU A 98 14.31 2.16 -5.99
N THR A 99 14.01 3.41 -6.27
CA THR A 99 12.86 4.13 -5.73
C THR A 99 11.55 3.41 -6.09
N LEU A 100 11.41 2.96 -7.35
CA LEU A 100 10.22 2.23 -7.78
C LEU A 100 10.06 0.90 -7.01
N ARG A 101 11.11 0.13 -6.84
CA ARG A 101 11.11 -1.12 -6.05
C ARG A 101 10.74 -0.85 -4.60
N LYS A 102 11.33 0.17 -3.99
CA LYS A 102 11.05 0.57 -2.61
C LYS A 102 9.59 1.00 -2.44
N ALA A 103 9.04 1.78 -3.38
CA ALA A 103 7.64 2.16 -3.40
C ALA A 103 6.71 0.95 -3.46
N LYS A 104 7.00 -0.02 -4.35
CA LYS A 104 6.22 -1.27 -4.44
C LYS A 104 6.28 -2.08 -3.14
N ARG A 105 7.45 -2.20 -2.51
CA ARG A 105 7.62 -2.88 -1.21
C ARG A 105 6.88 -2.17 -0.08
N THR A 106 6.76 -0.85 -0.14
CA THR A 106 6.00 -0.06 0.83
C THR A 106 4.49 -0.17 0.62
N GLY A 107 4.05 -0.69 -0.54
CA GLY A 107 2.64 -0.98 -0.85
C GLY A 107 1.96 0.01 -1.78
N PHE A 108 2.71 0.91 -2.40
CA PHE A 108 2.15 1.81 -3.43
C PHE A 108 1.72 1.04 -4.67
N THR A 109 0.54 1.35 -5.19
CA THR A 109 0.07 0.81 -6.46
C THR A 109 0.69 1.55 -7.63
N ASP A 110 0.68 0.95 -8.82
CA ASP A 110 1.17 1.60 -10.03
C ASP A 110 0.37 2.88 -10.31
N GLU A 111 -0.95 2.88 -10.03
CA GLU A 111 -1.83 4.04 -10.14
C GLU A 111 -1.46 5.17 -9.16
N GLN A 112 -1.18 4.85 -7.89
CA GLN A 112 -0.75 5.83 -6.91
C GLN A 112 0.59 6.47 -7.28
N ILE A 113 1.56 5.66 -7.72
CA ILE A 113 2.85 6.16 -8.19
C ILE A 113 2.65 7.07 -9.41
N ALA A 114 1.86 6.63 -10.39
CA ALA A 114 1.55 7.39 -11.59
C ALA A 114 0.96 8.77 -11.27
N ALA A 115 -0.04 8.82 -10.38
CA ALA A 115 -0.65 10.07 -9.94
C ALA A 115 0.34 11.03 -9.25
N LEU A 116 1.29 10.50 -8.44
CA LEU A 116 2.29 11.31 -7.76
C LEU A 116 3.32 11.95 -8.70
N ILE A 117 3.63 11.29 -9.82
CA ILE A 117 4.66 11.75 -10.77
C ILE A 117 4.09 12.28 -12.09
N GLY A 118 2.76 12.35 -12.23
CA GLY A 118 2.08 12.86 -13.43
C GLY A 118 2.25 11.98 -14.66
N ARG A 119 2.14 10.65 -14.47
CA ARG A 119 2.21 9.62 -15.52
C ARG A 119 0.93 8.80 -15.58
N SER A 120 0.82 7.93 -16.60
CA SER A 120 -0.24 6.93 -16.64
C SER A 120 0.15 5.68 -15.83
N ARG A 121 -0.86 4.94 -15.38
CA ARG A 121 -0.68 3.65 -14.72
C ARG A 121 0.07 2.67 -15.61
N GLU A 122 -0.26 2.67 -16.90
CA GLU A 122 0.33 1.80 -17.93
C GLU A 122 1.84 2.04 -18.05
N GLU A 123 2.27 3.32 -18.15
CA GLU A 123 3.70 3.67 -18.19
C GLU A 123 4.45 3.14 -16.96
N VAL A 124 3.88 3.27 -15.76
CA VAL A 124 4.50 2.77 -14.51
C VAL A 124 4.55 1.24 -14.52
N CYS A 125 3.50 0.57 -14.97
CA CYS A 125 3.44 -0.89 -15.08
C CYS A 125 4.49 -1.43 -16.07
N ASP A 126 4.63 -0.80 -17.23
CA ASP A 126 5.56 -1.19 -18.28
C ASP A 126 7.00 -1.01 -17.81
N LEU A 127 7.33 0.15 -17.23
CA LEU A 127 8.67 0.39 -16.65
C LEU A 127 8.99 -0.61 -15.54
N ARG A 128 8.06 -0.84 -14.62
CA ARG A 128 8.21 -1.80 -13.53
C ARG A 128 8.51 -3.21 -14.06
N THR A 129 7.78 -3.62 -15.08
CA THR A 129 7.93 -4.94 -15.71
C THR A 129 9.26 -5.05 -16.45
N ALA A 130 9.65 -4.02 -17.20
CA ALA A 130 10.94 -3.97 -17.90
C ALA A 130 12.13 -4.03 -16.94
N LEU A 131 12.00 -3.45 -15.74
CA LEU A 131 13.01 -3.51 -14.68
C LEU A 131 12.96 -4.81 -13.85
N GLY A 132 12.11 -5.78 -14.21
CA GLY A 132 11.97 -7.04 -13.48
C GLY A 132 11.41 -6.85 -12.05
N ILE A 133 10.70 -5.76 -11.78
CA ILE A 133 10.03 -5.52 -10.50
C ILE A 133 8.65 -6.16 -10.56
N ILE A 134 8.61 -7.45 -10.35
CA ILE A 134 7.40 -8.29 -10.39
C ILE A 134 7.03 -8.77 -8.99
N PRO A 135 5.75 -9.02 -8.72
CA PRO A 135 5.34 -9.58 -7.44
C PRO A 135 5.89 -10.99 -7.25
N THR A 136 6.22 -11.33 -6.03
CA THR A 136 6.57 -12.66 -5.55
C THR A 136 5.46 -13.17 -4.65
N TYR A 137 5.40 -14.47 -4.43
CA TYR A 137 4.37 -15.11 -3.63
C TYR A 137 5.02 -15.86 -2.47
N LYS A 138 4.47 -15.66 -1.28
CA LYS A 138 4.91 -16.32 -0.06
C LYS A 138 3.79 -17.12 0.54
N MET A 139 4.14 -18.27 1.10
CA MET A 139 3.20 -19.11 1.85
C MET A 139 2.86 -18.44 3.18
N VAL A 140 1.60 -18.54 3.58
CA VAL A 140 1.17 -18.07 4.89
C VAL A 140 1.72 -19.02 5.95
N ASP A 141 2.56 -18.52 6.86
CA ASP A 141 3.02 -19.26 8.01
C ASP A 141 1.93 -19.30 9.08
N THR A 142 1.36 -20.48 9.30
CA THR A 142 0.34 -20.73 10.32
C THR A 142 0.92 -21.33 11.60
N CYS A 143 2.24 -21.51 11.66
CA CYS A 143 2.92 -22.20 12.75
C CYS A 143 3.85 -21.28 13.56
N ALA A 144 3.76 -19.95 13.37
CA ALA A 144 4.59 -18.94 14.04
C ALA A 144 6.11 -19.24 13.99
N ALA A 145 6.57 -19.78 12.87
CA ALA A 145 7.94 -20.24 12.64
C ALA A 145 8.46 -21.34 13.60
N GLU A 146 7.59 -21.97 14.39
CA GLU A 146 7.96 -23.10 15.25
C GLU A 146 8.11 -24.40 14.45
N PHE A 147 7.37 -24.54 13.37
CA PHE A 147 7.41 -25.69 12.45
C PHE A 147 7.29 -25.22 11.02
N GLU A 148 7.71 -26.06 10.06
CA GLU A 148 7.51 -25.79 8.64
C GLU A 148 6.02 -25.76 8.32
N ALA A 149 5.51 -24.58 7.93
CA ALA A 149 4.13 -24.44 7.50
C ALA A 149 3.93 -25.07 6.12
N LYS A 150 2.91 -25.90 5.98
CA LYS A 150 2.48 -26.50 4.71
C LYS A 150 1.03 -26.14 4.45
N THR A 151 0.81 -24.91 4.01
CA THR A 151 -0.53 -24.39 3.78
C THR A 151 -0.77 -24.13 2.29
N PRO A 152 -2.01 -24.24 1.80
CA PRO A 152 -2.37 -23.87 0.44
C PRO A 152 -2.58 -22.36 0.27
N TYR A 153 -2.27 -21.54 1.30
CA TYR A 153 -2.54 -20.12 1.32
C TYR A 153 -1.28 -19.34 0.96
N TYR A 154 -1.41 -18.43 0.02
CA TYR A 154 -0.33 -17.57 -0.44
C TYR A 154 -0.77 -16.11 -0.43
N TYR A 155 0.19 -15.21 -0.24
CA TYR A 155 0.02 -13.77 -0.43
C TYR A 155 1.09 -13.23 -1.36
N SER A 156 0.76 -12.19 -2.10
CA SER A 156 1.72 -11.51 -2.97
C SER A 156 2.47 -10.41 -2.22
N SER A 157 3.75 -10.27 -2.55
CA SER A 157 4.61 -9.18 -2.06
C SER A 157 5.57 -8.74 -3.16
N TYR A 158 6.35 -7.70 -2.92
CA TYR A 158 7.46 -7.31 -3.78
C TYR A 158 8.81 -7.62 -3.10
N ASP A 159 8.87 -8.75 -2.44
CA ASP A 159 10.08 -9.24 -1.79
C ASP A 159 11.04 -9.91 -2.79
N THR A 160 12.22 -10.35 -2.32
CA THR A 160 13.26 -10.93 -3.18
C THR A 160 13.06 -12.42 -3.45
N GLN A 161 12.34 -13.12 -2.60
CA GLN A 161 12.15 -14.57 -2.67
C GLN A 161 10.69 -14.92 -3.00
N CYS A 162 10.51 -15.84 -3.94
CA CYS A 162 9.23 -16.44 -4.28
C CYS A 162 9.21 -17.89 -3.77
N GLU A 163 8.21 -18.22 -2.96
CA GLU A 163 8.02 -19.57 -2.41
C GLU A 163 7.04 -20.41 -3.24
N LEU A 164 6.43 -19.78 -4.26
CA LEU A 164 5.53 -20.49 -5.16
C LEU A 164 6.32 -21.42 -6.09
N VAL A 165 5.98 -22.70 -6.05
CA VAL A 165 6.50 -23.71 -6.98
C VAL A 165 5.43 -23.98 -8.04
N PRO A 166 5.61 -23.54 -9.30
CA PRO A 166 4.67 -23.83 -10.36
C PRO A 166 4.56 -25.33 -10.61
N SER A 167 3.39 -25.80 -11.00
CA SER A 167 3.18 -27.19 -11.43
C SER A 167 2.70 -27.22 -12.88
N ASP A 168 2.92 -28.36 -13.58
CA ASP A 168 2.47 -28.57 -14.97
C ASP A 168 1.01 -29.08 -15.04
N ARG A 169 0.33 -29.17 -13.89
CA ARG A 169 -1.07 -29.59 -13.86
C ARG A 169 -1.96 -28.57 -14.56
N GLN A 170 -3.04 -29.05 -15.16
CA GLN A 170 -4.10 -28.17 -15.64
C GLN A 170 -4.65 -27.34 -14.50
N LYS A 171 -4.82 -26.03 -14.71
CA LYS A 171 -5.21 -25.06 -13.69
C LYS A 171 -6.53 -24.40 -14.04
N VAL A 172 -7.35 -24.17 -13.04
CA VAL A 172 -8.57 -23.35 -13.12
C VAL A 172 -8.39 -22.18 -12.16
N LEU A 173 -8.58 -20.96 -12.68
CA LEU A 173 -8.59 -19.76 -11.85
C LEU A 173 -10.03 -19.47 -11.43
N ILE A 174 -10.25 -19.41 -10.12
CA ILE A 174 -11.53 -19.01 -9.52
C ILE A 174 -11.35 -17.62 -8.93
N LEU A 175 -12.17 -16.67 -9.37
CA LEU A 175 -12.19 -15.32 -8.78
C LEU A 175 -13.14 -15.35 -7.58
N GLY A 176 -12.57 -15.19 -6.40
CA GLY A 176 -13.33 -15.11 -5.15
C GLY A 176 -14.00 -13.75 -4.94
N SER A 177 -14.72 -13.61 -3.83
CA SER A 177 -15.46 -12.40 -3.47
C SER A 177 -14.60 -11.28 -2.86
N GLY A 178 -13.28 -11.45 -2.83
CA GLY A 178 -12.35 -10.49 -2.23
C GLY A 178 -11.98 -10.82 -0.79
N PRO A 179 -11.36 -9.88 -0.05
CA PRO A 179 -10.88 -10.14 1.30
C PRO A 179 -12.04 -10.36 2.29
N ILE A 180 -11.81 -11.24 3.24
CA ILE A 180 -12.76 -11.50 4.33
C ILE A 180 -12.84 -10.23 5.21
N ARG A 181 -14.07 -9.75 5.42
CA ARG A 181 -14.35 -8.57 6.26
C ARG A 181 -14.78 -9.01 7.67
N ILE A 182 -14.78 -8.07 8.61
CA ILE A 182 -15.30 -8.32 9.96
C ILE A 182 -16.75 -8.82 9.87
N GLY A 183 -17.02 -9.94 10.54
CA GLY A 183 -18.34 -10.60 10.52
C GLY A 183 -18.55 -11.58 9.36
N GLN A 184 -17.58 -11.73 8.46
CA GLN A 184 -17.58 -12.75 7.42
C GLN A 184 -16.61 -13.88 7.80
N GLY A 185 -16.88 -15.07 7.30
CA GLY A 185 -16.02 -16.25 7.47
C GLY A 185 -15.58 -16.84 6.13
N ILE A 186 -14.94 -17.98 6.20
CA ILE A 186 -14.40 -18.71 5.03
C ILE A 186 -15.50 -19.25 4.10
N GLU A 187 -16.75 -19.24 4.52
CA GLU A 187 -17.89 -19.76 3.75
C GLU A 187 -18.04 -19.14 2.37
N PHE A 188 -17.66 -17.90 2.20
CA PHE A 188 -17.72 -17.23 0.88
C PHE A 188 -16.75 -17.85 -0.11
N ASP A 189 -15.52 -18.10 0.29
CA ASP A 189 -14.52 -18.76 -0.55
C ASP A 189 -14.86 -20.22 -0.76
N TYR A 190 -15.33 -20.91 0.27
CA TYR A 190 -15.77 -22.30 0.19
C TYR A 190 -16.93 -22.48 -0.78
N CYS A 191 -17.93 -21.60 -0.75
CA CYS A 191 -19.05 -21.65 -1.70
C CYS A 191 -18.63 -21.35 -3.13
N THR A 192 -17.62 -20.50 -3.33
CA THR A 192 -17.09 -20.19 -4.67
C THR A 192 -16.35 -21.39 -5.26
N VAL A 193 -15.58 -22.10 -4.46
CA VAL A 193 -14.83 -23.30 -4.86
C VAL A 193 -15.75 -24.47 -5.12
#